data_abd992c834b4b0833aae5d7d03d74909
#
_entry.id   abd992c834b4b0833aae5d7d03d74909
#
_cell.length_a   1.000
_cell.length_b   1.000
_cell.length_c   1.000
_cell.angle_alpha   90.00
_cell.angle_beta   90.00
_cell.angle_gamma   90.00
#
_symmetry.space_group_name_H-M   'P 1'
#
loop_
_entity.id
_entity.type
_entity.pdbx_description
1 polymer ?
#
loop_
_entity_poly.entity_id
_entity_poly.type
_entity_poly.pdbx_seq_one_letter_code
_entity_poly.pdbx_strand_id
1 'polypeptide(L)'
;MKTLSHFKSKRIDQRTNLNHKHHLINNHIHLAWKKFFSIFAFILFSIFPIYPLSAKTIAVCSNCTVKSVKTAIALSQNGDTIKIQTGTYKEGFLPITKSITIVGEAGVVIDGLKEKHVFGIYSNGVRLENLKIMGSGISDLTEYAGVYADKVKNCHFENLILEDNVYGFYLAETTNCTLKNNISIGNAENEVLGGNGIHLWSASNNKIIGNKLQKHRDGIYLEFSENLDIQGNESKENIRYGMHFMSSSHNQFNRNIFKNNSAGVAVMYSKDIIMEENEFMDNWGESSNGILLKDIADSTLSKNRFEGNTIAVFADGITNIKFLNNDFINNGWGIKILGNTDYNKIIDNNFIKNVFDVSTNTKSTTNEFVNNYWDHYEGYDLDKDHIGDVPHKTIHFFGYWIAVYPFLMVLYESPVVLFLQGIEKAFPIVTPIEFEDQHPRMKERI
;
A
#
# COMPACT_ATOMS: atom_id res chain seq x y z
N MET A 1 -33.52 -39.63 88.34
CA MET A 1 -32.90 -38.80 87.33
C MET A 1 -32.83 -39.53 86.00
N LYS A 2 -33.94 -40.06 85.46
CA LYS A 2 -33.96 -40.81 84.16
C LYS A 2 -35.27 -40.59 83.36
N THR A 3 -35.97 -39.47 83.51
CA THR A 3 -37.29 -39.28 82.86
C THR A 3 -37.41 -37.91 82.11
N LEU A 4 -36.30 -37.13 81.99
CA LEU A 4 -36.35 -35.83 81.30
C LEU A 4 -35.63 -35.79 79.96
N SER A 5 -34.98 -36.90 79.55
CA SER A 5 -34.24 -36.90 78.26
C SER A 5 -35.07 -37.36 77.06
N HIS A 6 -36.23 -38.01 77.28
CA HIS A 6 -37.03 -38.57 76.17
C HIS A 6 -38.01 -37.56 75.49
N PHE A 7 -38.36 -36.50 76.19
CA PHE A 7 -39.29 -35.49 75.62
C PHE A 7 -38.63 -34.40 74.76
N LYS A 8 -37.31 -34.18 74.88
CA LYS A 8 -36.58 -33.19 74.05
C LYS A 8 -36.21 -33.74 72.67
N SER A 9 -36.02 -35.05 72.55
CA SER A 9 -35.65 -35.68 71.28
C SER A 9 -36.77 -35.67 70.22
N LYS A 10 -38.04 -35.90 70.64
CA LYS A 10 -39.19 -35.94 69.71
C LYS A 10 -39.62 -34.54 69.18
N ARG A 11 -39.30 -33.45 69.89
CA ARG A 11 -39.64 -32.06 69.38
C ARG A 11 -38.61 -31.54 68.42
N ILE A 12 -37.39 -32.01 68.44
CA ILE A 12 -36.35 -31.57 67.49
C ILE A 12 -36.53 -32.26 66.15
N ASP A 13 -36.94 -33.55 66.12
CA ASP A 13 -37.16 -34.30 64.88
C ASP A 13 -38.39 -33.81 64.08
N GLN A 14 -39.42 -33.27 64.72
CA GLN A 14 -40.58 -32.72 64.01
C GLN A 14 -40.29 -31.33 63.39
N ARG A 15 -39.40 -30.49 63.99
CA ARG A 15 -39.02 -29.18 63.42
C ARG A 15 -38.07 -29.34 62.30
N THR A 16 -37.17 -30.28 62.30
CA THR A 16 -36.24 -30.52 61.18
C THR A 16 -36.96 -31.08 59.95
N ASN A 17 -37.97 -31.94 60.15
CA ASN A 17 -38.74 -32.48 58.99
C ASN A 17 -39.72 -31.48 58.39
N LEU A 18 -40.24 -30.49 59.11
CA LEU A 18 -41.03 -29.37 58.53
C LEU A 18 -40.18 -28.39 57.76
N ASN A 19 -38.99 -28.04 58.26
CA ASN A 19 -38.10 -27.13 57.54
C ASN A 19 -37.54 -27.77 56.26
N HIS A 20 -37.30 -29.10 56.24
CA HIS A 20 -36.86 -29.78 55.03
C HIS A 20 -37.94 -29.86 53.94
N LYS A 21 -39.23 -30.06 54.35
CA LYS A 21 -40.38 -30.01 53.42
C LYS A 21 -40.64 -28.61 52.89
N HIS A 22 -40.50 -27.53 53.66
CA HIS A 22 -40.63 -26.15 53.19
C HIS A 22 -39.47 -25.76 52.24
N HIS A 23 -38.27 -26.24 52.51
CA HIS A 23 -37.12 -25.95 51.58
C HIS A 23 -37.26 -26.68 50.23
N LEU A 24 -37.77 -27.90 50.20
CA LEU A 24 -38.03 -28.64 48.96
C LEU A 24 -39.20 -28.06 48.19
N ILE A 25 -40.26 -27.62 48.81
CA ILE A 25 -41.40 -26.96 48.11
C ILE A 25 -40.96 -25.61 47.52
N ASN A 26 -40.21 -24.79 48.25
CA ASN A 26 -39.70 -23.52 47.72
C ASN A 26 -38.73 -23.69 46.55
N ASN A 27 -37.86 -24.70 46.57
CA ASN A 27 -36.97 -25.00 45.45
C ASN A 27 -37.72 -25.48 44.19
N HIS A 28 -38.79 -26.28 44.37
CA HIS A 28 -39.62 -26.70 43.23
C HIS A 28 -40.45 -25.56 42.65
N ILE A 29 -40.93 -24.65 43.46
CA ILE A 29 -41.63 -23.44 42.99
C ILE A 29 -40.66 -22.51 42.28
N HIS A 30 -39.43 -22.28 42.79
CA HIS A 30 -38.41 -21.46 42.15
C HIS A 30 -37.92 -22.03 40.80
N LEU A 31 -37.82 -23.39 40.73
CA LEU A 31 -37.45 -24.06 39.46
C LEU A 31 -38.59 -24.01 38.44
N ALA A 32 -39.84 -24.12 38.87
CA ALA A 32 -41.00 -23.99 38.00
C ALA A 32 -41.17 -22.58 37.47
N TRP A 33 -40.96 -21.54 38.29
CA TRP A 33 -40.96 -20.14 37.87
C TRP A 33 -39.80 -19.80 36.90
N LYS A 34 -38.59 -20.31 37.11
CA LYS A 34 -37.48 -20.16 36.18
C LYS A 34 -37.79 -20.81 34.81
N LYS A 35 -38.36 -22.01 34.80
CA LYS A 35 -38.77 -22.68 33.55
C LYS A 35 -39.89 -21.92 32.85
N PHE A 36 -40.88 -21.41 33.62
CA PHE A 36 -41.99 -20.65 33.06
C PHE A 36 -41.52 -19.30 32.45
N PHE A 37 -40.62 -18.57 33.12
CA PHE A 37 -40.02 -17.35 32.60
C PHE A 37 -39.13 -17.62 31.39
N SER A 38 -38.38 -18.73 31.36
CA SER A 38 -37.56 -19.10 30.21
C SER A 38 -38.41 -19.47 28.98
N ILE A 39 -39.52 -20.22 29.18
CA ILE A 39 -40.45 -20.58 28.09
C ILE A 39 -41.23 -19.34 27.61
N PHE A 40 -41.63 -18.46 28.52
CA PHE A 40 -42.33 -17.22 28.17
C PHE A 40 -41.44 -16.22 27.43
N ALA A 41 -40.15 -16.14 27.81
CA ALA A 41 -39.15 -15.36 27.07
C ALA A 41 -38.87 -15.93 25.67
N PHE A 42 -38.85 -17.27 25.54
CA PHE A 42 -38.69 -17.93 24.25
C PHE A 42 -39.89 -17.75 23.32
N ILE A 43 -41.09 -17.74 23.86
CA ILE A 43 -42.36 -17.52 23.09
C ILE A 43 -42.47 -16.05 22.69
N LEU A 44 -42.07 -15.10 23.56
CA LEU A 44 -42.04 -13.67 23.20
C LEU A 44 -41.00 -13.36 22.09
N PHE A 45 -39.88 -14.08 22.05
CA PHE A 45 -38.88 -13.92 20.98
C PHE A 45 -39.33 -14.55 19.66
N SER A 46 -40.23 -15.54 19.69
CA SER A 46 -40.73 -16.19 18.46
C SER A 46 -41.98 -15.52 17.86
N ILE A 47 -42.58 -14.54 18.53
CA ILE A 47 -43.81 -13.84 18.05
C ILE A 47 -43.45 -12.50 17.33
N PHE A 48 -42.21 -11.99 17.48
CA PHE A 48 -41.77 -10.90 16.64
C PHE A 48 -41.20 -11.51 15.35
N PRO A 49 -41.94 -11.47 14.20
CA PRO A 49 -41.32 -11.80 12.95
C PRO A 49 -40.19 -10.77 12.73
N ILE A 50 -38.95 -11.24 12.77
CA ILE A 50 -37.82 -10.46 12.25
C ILE A 50 -38.06 -10.41 10.76
N TYR A 51 -38.85 -9.44 10.30
CA TYR A 51 -38.90 -9.13 8.88
C TYR A 51 -37.48 -8.74 8.48
N PRO A 52 -36.81 -9.48 7.58
CA PRO A 52 -35.57 -9.00 7.03
C PRO A 52 -35.89 -7.63 6.42
N LEU A 53 -35.22 -6.59 6.91
CA LEU A 53 -35.36 -5.26 6.32
C LEU A 53 -34.95 -5.43 4.85
N SER A 54 -35.91 -5.46 3.93
CA SER A 54 -35.62 -5.64 2.52
C SER A 54 -34.89 -4.39 2.05
N ALA A 55 -33.64 -4.57 1.60
CA ALA A 55 -32.87 -3.51 0.99
C ALA A 55 -33.68 -2.86 -0.15
N LYS A 56 -33.91 -1.57 -0.07
CA LYS A 56 -34.64 -0.81 -1.10
C LYS A 56 -33.67 -0.08 -2.02
N THR A 57 -34.15 0.24 -3.20
CA THR A 57 -33.46 1.12 -4.15
C THR A 57 -34.10 2.48 -4.15
N ILE A 58 -33.30 3.54 -3.95
CA ILE A 58 -33.71 4.94 -4.04
C ILE A 58 -33.13 5.51 -5.34
N ALA A 59 -34.00 5.93 -6.24
CA ALA A 59 -33.57 6.56 -7.50
C ALA A 59 -33.42 8.08 -7.29
N VAL A 60 -32.31 8.63 -7.79
CA VAL A 60 -32.00 10.07 -7.78
C VAL A 60 -31.92 10.56 -9.23
N CYS A 61 -32.80 11.48 -9.60
CA CYS A 61 -32.78 12.14 -10.90
C CYS A 61 -33.61 13.44 -10.88
N SER A 62 -33.51 14.25 -11.95
CA SER A 62 -34.26 15.52 -12.07
C SER A 62 -35.78 15.34 -12.00
N ASN A 63 -36.29 14.24 -12.55
CA ASN A 63 -37.71 13.91 -12.61
C ASN A 63 -38.17 12.88 -11.55
N CYS A 64 -37.24 12.41 -10.69
CA CYS A 64 -37.57 11.50 -9.61
C CYS A 64 -38.18 12.22 -8.41
N THR A 65 -38.77 11.45 -7.49
CA THR A 65 -39.25 11.97 -6.20
C THR A 65 -38.09 12.52 -5.38
N VAL A 66 -36.90 11.87 -5.47
CA VAL A 66 -35.68 12.32 -4.82
C VAL A 66 -34.74 12.90 -5.89
N LYS A 67 -34.40 14.18 -5.74
CA LYS A 67 -33.61 14.94 -6.72
C LYS A 67 -32.18 15.22 -6.26
N SER A 68 -31.86 14.98 -4.99
CA SER A 68 -30.58 15.26 -4.37
C SER A 68 -29.97 14.00 -3.77
N VAL A 69 -28.67 13.80 -3.96
CA VAL A 69 -27.94 12.68 -3.37
C VAL A 69 -27.92 12.79 -1.85
N LYS A 70 -27.79 14.00 -1.31
CA LYS A 70 -27.85 14.27 0.12
C LYS A 70 -29.17 13.84 0.75
N THR A 71 -30.30 14.13 0.04
CA THR A 71 -31.62 13.69 0.47
C THR A 71 -31.76 12.17 0.42
N ALA A 72 -31.24 11.53 -0.64
CA ALA A 72 -31.25 10.07 -0.76
C ALA A 72 -30.47 9.39 0.38
N ILE A 73 -29.28 9.90 0.73
CA ILE A 73 -28.49 9.41 1.86
C ILE A 73 -29.26 9.57 3.18
N ALA A 74 -29.95 10.71 3.40
CA ALA A 74 -30.75 10.92 4.58
C ALA A 74 -31.92 9.91 4.72
N LEU A 75 -32.59 9.59 3.60
CA LEU A 75 -33.73 8.68 3.54
C LEU A 75 -33.35 7.20 3.54
N SER A 76 -32.11 6.86 3.26
CA SER A 76 -31.63 5.47 3.19
C SER A 76 -31.52 4.82 4.56
N GLN A 77 -31.50 3.50 4.59
CA GLN A 77 -31.20 2.63 5.72
C GLN A 77 -30.04 1.71 5.38
N ASN A 78 -29.49 1.01 6.38
CA ASN A 78 -28.43 0.04 6.14
C ASN A 78 -28.88 -1.03 5.13
N GLY A 79 -28.03 -1.33 4.15
CA GLY A 79 -28.29 -2.26 3.08
C GLY A 79 -28.94 -1.64 1.84
N ASP A 80 -29.46 -0.40 1.90
CA ASP A 80 -30.10 0.25 0.76
C ASP A 80 -29.10 0.60 -0.35
N THR A 81 -29.63 0.70 -1.58
CA THR A 81 -28.91 1.14 -2.78
C THR A 81 -29.46 2.46 -3.28
N ILE A 82 -28.59 3.44 -3.50
CA ILE A 82 -28.92 4.71 -4.15
C ILE A 82 -28.43 4.62 -5.60
N LYS A 83 -29.36 4.69 -6.57
CA LYS A 83 -29.06 4.73 -8.00
C LYS A 83 -29.21 6.14 -8.52
N ILE A 84 -28.11 6.70 -9.04
CA ILE A 84 -28.06 8.08 -9.52
C ILE A 84 -28.07 8.06 -11.06
N GLN A 85 -29.03 8.74 -11.67
CA GLN A 85 -29.09 8.90 -13.12
C GLN A 85 -28.12 9.99 -13.58
N THR A 86 -27.76 9.94 -14.87
CA THR A 86 -26.88 10.91 -15.54
C THR A 86 -27.25 12.35 -15.19
N GLY A 87 -26.25 13.13 -14.79
CA GLY A 87 -26.41 14.53 -14.43
C GLY A 87 -25.31 15.04 -13.49
N THR A 88 -25.28 16.36 -13.28
CA THR A 88 -24.38 17.01 -12.32
C THR A 88 -25.14 17.38 -11.06
N TYR A 89 -24.68 16.85 -9.93
CA TYR A 89 -25.28 17.04 -8.61
C TYR A 89 -24.33 17.89 -7.75
N LYS A 90 -24.76 19.12 -7.49
CA LYS A 90 -24.04 20.08 -6.64
C LYS A 90 -24.47 19.90 -5.20
N GLU A 91 -23.73 19.14 -4.43
CA GLU A 91 -24.19 18.63 -3.12
C GLU A 91 -23.38 19.17 -1.92
N GLY A 92 -22.15 19.70 -2.16
CA GLY A 92 -21.23 20.01 -1.07
C GLY A 92 -20.78 18.71 -0.38
N PHE A 93 -20.66 18.77 0.96
CA PHE A 93 -20.23 17.62 1.75
C PHE A 93 -21.34 16.57 1.95
N LEU A 94 -21.03 15.32 1.64
CA LEU A 94 -21.91 14.15 1.73
C LEU A 94 -21.42 13.15 2.80
N PRO A 95 -21.81 13.27 4.08
CA PRO A 95 -21.46 12.30 5.11
C PRO A 95 -22.30 11.03 4.99
N ILE A 96 -21.64 9.86 4.96
CA ILE A 96 -22.27 8.55 4.91
C ILE A 96 -22.02 7.82 6.24
N THR A 97 -23.06 7.72 7.05
CA THR A 97 -23.05 7.09 8.39
C THR A 97 -23.83 5.77 8.41
N LYS A 98 -24.18 5.24 7.27
CA LYS A 98 -24.95 4.00 7.08
C LYS A 98 -24.26 3.11 6.06
N SER A 99 -24.40 1.79 6.21
CA SER A 99 -23.87 0.81 5.27
C SER A 99 -24.75 0.79 4.02
N ILE A 100 -24.43 1.60 3.03
CA ILE A 100 -25.21 1.76 1.78
C ILE A 100 -24.33 1.62 0.55
N THR A 101 -24.96 1.32 -0.58
CA THR A 101 -24.34 1.32 -1.90
C THR A 101 -24.82 2.54 -2.68
N ILE A 102 -23.89 3.29 -3.28
CA ILE A 102 -24.21 4.41 -4.19
C ILE A 102 -23.63 4.05 -5.56
N VAL A 103 -24.49 3.97 -6.57
CA VAL A 103 -24.10 3.63 -7.94
C VAL A 103 -24.59 4.70 -8.90
N GLY A 104 -23.67 5.23 -9.72
CA GLY A 104 -24.01 6.16 -10.79
C GLY A 104 -24.21 5.47 -12.13
N GLU A 105 -25.10 6.02 -12.96
CA GLU A 105 -25.09 5.78 -14.39
C GLU A 105 -23.91 6.49 -15.06
N ALA A 106 -23.60 6.15 -16.31
CA ALA A 106 -22.55 6.85 -17.05
C ALA A 106 -22.83 8.37 -17.10
N GLY A 107 -21.81 9.19 -16.81
CA GLY A 107 -21.93 10.65 -16.84
C GLY A 107 -22.50 11.29 -15.56
N VAL A 108 -22.59 10.56 -14.46
CA VAL A 108 -22.91 11.14 -13.14
C VAL A 108 -21.72 11.90 -12.62
N VAL A 109 -21.93 13.17 -12.25
CA VAL A 109 -20.93 14.05 -11.62
C VAL A 109 -21.43 14.50 -10.26
N ILE A 110 -20.63 14.30 -9.21
CA ILE A 110 -20.86 14.80 -7.86
C ILE A 110 -19.86 15.94 -7.59
N ASP A 111 -20.38 17.14 -7.42
CA ASP A 111 -19.58 18.34 -7.18
C ASP A 111 -19.67 18.75 -5.70
N GLY A 112 -18.53 18.77 -5.02
CA GLY A 112 -18.35 19.10 -3.61
C GLY A 112 -18.32 20.58 -3.32
N LEU A 113 -18.43 21.45 -4.34
CA LEU A 113 -18.51 22.92 -4.21
C LEU A 113 -17.29 23.56 -3.52
N LYS A 114 -16.17 22.83 -3.45
CA LYS A 114 -14.92 23.24 -2.77
C LYS A 114 -15.09 23.57 -1.28
N GLU A 115 -16.03 22.89 -0.61
CA GLU A 115 -16.30 23.14 0.81
C GLU A 115 -15.40 22.30 1.74
N LYS A 116 -15.45 20.99 1.59
CA LYS A 116 -14.77 19.99 2.46
C LYS A 116 -14.41 18.76 1.63
N HIS A 117 -14.39 17.55 2.26
CA HIS A 117 -14.46 16.31 1.49
C HIS A 117 -15.74 16.28 0.66
N VAL A 118 -15.73 15.60 -0.49
CA VAL A 118 -16.98 15.40 -1.24
C VAL A 118 -17.79 14.28 -0.57
N PHE A 119 -17.21 13.11 -0.40
CA PHE A 119 -17.78 12.02 0.40
C PHE A 119 -16.99 11.83 1.69
N GLY A 120 -17.69 11.77 2.84
CA GLY A 120 -17.13 11.34 4.12
C GLY A 120 -17.73 10.01 4.55
N ILE A 121 -16.93 8.95 4.62
CA ILE A 121 -17.36 7.59 4.90
C ILE A 121 -17.09 7.29 6.38
N TYR A 122 -18.15 7.13 7.15
CA TYR A 122 -18.12 6.87 8.59
C TYR A 122 -18.91 5.61 8.98
N SER A 123 -19.18 4.73 8.02
CA SER A 123 -19.85 3.46 8.24
C SER A 123 -19.15 2.33 7.48
N ASN A 124 -19.15 1.15 8.07
CA ASN A 124 -18.60 -0.04 7.44
C ASN A 124 -19.43 -0.49 6.23
N GLY A 125 -18.77 -1.16 5.27
CA GLY A 125 -19.44 -1.80 4.16
C GLY A 125 -20.03 -0.84 3.12
N VAL A 126 -19.63 0.42 3.12
CA VAL A 126 -20.06 1.39 2.11
C VAL A 126 -19.44 1.06 0.76
N ARG A 127 -20.26 1.17 -0.30
CA ARG A 127 -19.80 1.00 -1.68
C ARG A 127 -20.11 2.25 -2.49
N LEU A 128 -19.12 2.74 -3.24
CA LEU A 128 -19.26 3.81 -4.22
C LEU A 128 -18.81 3.27 -5.57
N GLU A 129 -19.68 3.37 -6.58
CA GLU A 129 -19.42 2.79 -7.90
C GLU A 129 -19.83 3.73 -9.03
N ASN A 130 -19.01 3.81 -10.09
CA ASN A 130 -19.31 4.49 -11.35
C ASN A 130 -19.68 5.99 -11.18
N LEU A 131 -18.90 6.74 -10.43
CA LEU A 131 -19.15 8.16 -10.17
C LEU A 131 -17.93 9.00 -10.62
N LYS A 132 -18.20 10.19 -11.18
CA LYS A 132 -17.20 11.26 -11.22
C LYS A 132 -17.37 12.14 -9.98
N ILE A 133 -16.29 12.33 -9.23
CA ILE A 133 -16.26 13.07 -7.97
C ILE A 133 -15.27 14.22 -8.10
N MET A 134 -15.70 15.45 -7.85
CA MET A 134 -14.87 16.64 -8.03
C MET A 134 -15.15 17.72 -7.01
N GLY A 135 -14.20 18.66 -6.90
CA GLY A 135 -14.41 19.88 -6.12
C GLY A 135 -14.32 19.68 -4.61
N SER A 136 -13.31 18.93 -4.10
CA SER A 136 -12.98 18.95 -2.68
C SER A 136 -12.48 20.33 -2.25
N GLY A 137 -12.67 20.68 -0.96
CA GLY A 137 -12.14 21.90 -0.37
C GLY A 137 -10.61 21.97 -0.41
N ILE A 138 -10.07 23.17 -0.16
CA ILE A 138 -8.64 23.43 -0.01
C ILE A 138 -8.42 23.95 1.40
N SER A 139 -7.41 23.42 2.10
CA SER A 139 -7.05 23.85 3.46
C SER A 139 -5.59 23.52 3.75
N ASP A 140 -4.92 24.39 4.49
CA ASP A 140 -3.56 24.14 4.98
C ASP A 140 -3.53 23.27 6.25
N LEU A 141 -4.68 23.03 6.87
CA LEU A 141 -4.80 22.30 8.14
C LEU A 141 -5.53 20.95 8.02
N THR A 142 -6.25 20.74 6.95
CA THR A 142 -7.10 19.55 6.77
C THR A 142 -6.95 19.00 5.36
N GLU A 143 -6.65 17.71 5.26
CA GLU A 143 -6.50 17.00 3.99
C GLU A 143 -7.87 16.68 3.38
N TYR A 144 -8.50 17.67 2.74
CA TYR A 144 -9.78 17.45 2.06
C TYR A 144 -9.63 16.58 0.82
N ALA A 145 -10.49 15.57 0.71
CA ALA A 145 -10.45 14.54 -0.32
C ALA A 145 -11.76 14.43 -1.10
N GLY A 146 -11.69 13.89 -2.30
CA GLY A 146 -12.87 13.43 -3.03
C GLY A 146 -13.62 12.35 -2.23
N VAL A 147 -12.89 11.34 -1.72
CA VAL A 147 -13.41 10.31 -0.81
C VAL A 147 -12.53 10.24 0.43
N TYR A 148 -13.10 10.61 1.56
CA TYR A 148 -12.49 10.48 2.88
C TYR A 148 -13.16 9.33 3.63
N ALA A 149 -12.39 8.40 4.20
CA ALA A 149 -12.90 7.29 4.99
C ALA A 149 -12.16 7.22 6.33
N ASP A 150 -12.90 7.19 7.44
CA ASP A 150 -12.32 7.21 8.78
C ASP A 150 -12.85 6.08 9.65
N LYS A 151 -11.92 5.24 10.15
CA LYS A 151 -12.18 4.14 11.10
C LYS A 151 -13.23 3.14 10.62
N VAL A 152 -13.24 2.85 9.33
CA VAL A 152 -14.23 1.97 8.68
C VAL A 152 -13.60 0.72 8.08
N LYS A 153 -14.44 -0.30 7.88
CA LYS A 153 -14.03 -1.62 7.36
C LYS A 153 -14.89 -2.05 6.18
N ASN A 154 -14.31 -2.90 5.33
CA ASN A 154 -15.03 -3.58 4.25
C ASN A 154 -15.68 -2.62 3.26
N CYS A 155 -15.10 -1.46 3.02
CA CYS A 155 -15.57 -0.51 2.02
C CYS A 155 -15.10 -0.89 0.63
N HIS A 156 -15.84 -0.48 -0.40
CA HIS A 156 -15.52 -0.77 -1.77
C HIS A 156 -15.72 0.46 -2.65
N PHE A 157 -14.66 0.90 -3.32
CA PHE A 157 -14.63 2.06 -4.20
C PHE A 157 -14.17 1.59 -5.59
N GLU A 158 -15.07 1.57 -6.56
CA GLU A 158 -14.79 0.99 -7.87
C GLU A 158 -15.26 1.88 -9.02
N ASN A 159 -14.42 1.97 -10.07
CA ASN A 159 -14.70 2.73 -11.29
C ASN A 159 -15.05 4.21 -11.02
N LEU A 160 -14.39 4.82 -10.03
CA LEU A 160 -14.55 6.24 -9.72
C LEU A 160 -13.56 7.07 -10.55
N ILE A 161 -13.99 8.25 -10.97
CA ILE A 161 -13.14 9.28 -11.57
C ILE A 161 -13.08 10.44 -10.58
N LEU A 162 -11.90 10.66 -9.99
CA LEU A 162 -11.65 11.75 -9.05
C LEU A 162 -10.81 12.82 -9.77
N GLU A 163 -11.38 14.01 -9.94
CA GLU A 163 -10.74 15.11 -10.67
C GLU A 163 -10.98 16.43 -9.93
N ASP A 164 -10.03 17.36 -9.99
CA ASP A 164 -10.10 18.63 -9.26
C ASP A 164 -10.36 18.45 -7.74
N ASN A 165 -9.70 17.44 -7.15
CA ASN A 165 -9.66 17.23 -5.71
C ASN A 165 -8.21 17.39 -5.22
N VAL A 166 -8.01 17.96 -4.03
CA VAL A 166 -6.66 18.06 -3.43
C VAL A 166 -6.12 16.66 -3.18
N TYR A 167 -6.85 15.84 -2.42
CA TYR A 167 -6.61 14.39 -2.32
C TYR A 167 -7.68 13.64 -3.10
N GLY A 168 -7.30 12.63 -3.87
CA GLY A 168 -8.28 11.75 -4.48
C GLY A 168 -9.01 10.96 -3.40
N PHE A 169 -8.30 10.02 -2.77
CA PHE A 169 -8.75 9.25 -1.62
C PHE A 169 -7.90 9.56 -0.40
N TYR A 170 -8.53 9.64 0.77
CA TYR A 170 -7.86 9.66 2.06
C TYR A 170 -8.53 8.65 2.99
N LEU A 171 -7.82 7.59 3.33
CA LEU A 171 -8.30 6.49 4.16
C LEU A 171 -7.51 6.46 5.48
N ALA A 172 -8.16 6.86 6.58
CA ALA A 172 -7.59 6.85 7.92
C ALA A 172 -8.09 5.64 8.71
N GLU A 173 -7.19 4.88 9.31
CA GLU A 173 -7.48 3.72 10.18
C GLU A 173 -8.49 2.73 9.55
N THR A 174 -8.41 2.54 8.22
CA THR A 174 -9.33 1.66 7.48
C THR A 174 -8.79 0.24 7.40
N THR A 175 -9.70 -0.73 7.33
CA THR A 175 -9.33 -2.16 7.24
C THR A 175 -10.20 -2.90 6.22
N ASN A 176 -9.59 -3.79 5.43
CA ASN A 176 -10.26 -4.63 4.41
C ASN A 176 -11.06 -3.81 3.37
N CYS A 177 -10.65 -2.60 3.07
CA CYS A 177 -11.26 -1.80 2.01
C CYS A 177 -10.58 -2.10 0.67
N THR A 178 -11.33 -1.94 -0.42
CA THR A 178 -10.86 -2.16 -1.78
C THR A 178 -11.05 -0.91 -2.63
N LEU A 179 -9.96 -0.43 -3.23
CA LEU A 179 -9.94 0.63 -4.23
C LEU A 179 -9.60 -0.01 -5.57
N LYS A 180 -10.55 -0.06 -6.51
CA LYS A 180 -10.36 -0.83 -7.73
C LYS A 180 -10.75 -0.05 -8.98
N ASN A 181 -9.88 -0.07 -9.99
CA ASN A 181 -10.12 0.53 -11.31
C ASN A 181 -10.52 2.02 -11.25
N ASN A 182 -10.03 2.77 -10.26
CA ASN A 182 -10.32 4.18 -10.14
C ASN A 182 -9.29 5.02 -10.92
N ILE A 183 -9.69 6.20 -11.34
CA ILE A 183 -8.83 7.19 -11.98
C ILE A 183 -8.79 8.41 -11.08
N SER A 184 -7.61 8.82 -10.63
CA SER A 184 -7.42 10.05 -9.86
C SER A 184 -6.48 10.99 -10.58
N ILE A 185 -6.97 12.19 -10.91
CA ILE A 185 -6.23 13.22 -11.61
C ILE A 185 -6.13 14.43 -10.71
N GLY A 186 -4.92 14.69 -10.23
CA GLY A 186 -4.61 15.85 -9.43
C GLY A 186 -4.36 17.11 -10.27
N ASN A 187 -4.14 18.20 -9.58
CA ASN A 187 -3.76 19.48 -10.15
C ASN A 187 -2.60 20.11 -9.34
N ALA A 188 -1.75 19.27 -8.78
CA ALA A 188 -0.65 19.71 -7.95
C ALA A 188 0.36 20.53 -8.78
N GLU A 189 0.58 21.79 -8.40
CA GLU A 189 1.57 22.69 -9.03
C GLU A 189 2.89 22.67 -8.27
N ASN A 190 2.87 22.34 -6.98
CA ASN A 190 4.05 22.24 -6.12
C ASN A 190 3.80 21.23 -4.97
N GLU A 191 4.89 20.86 -4.28
CA GLU A 191 4.84 19.85 -3.22
C GLU A 191 4.05 20.30 -1.99
N VAL A 192 4.01 21.59 -1.70
CA VAL A 192 3.38 22.13 -0.47
C VAL A 192 1.86 22.10 -0.56
N LEU A 193 1.31 22.49 -1.70
CA LEU A 193 -0.13 22.58 -1.92
C LEU A 193 -0.72 21.34 -2.57
N GLY A 194 0.14 20.42 -3.05
CA GLY A 194 -0.29 19.18 -3.68
C GLY A 194 -0.74 18.13 -2.68
N GLY A 195 -1.84 17.46 -2.97
CA GLY A 195 -2.30 16.27 -2.25
C GLY A 195 -1.91 14.97 -2.95
N ASN A 196 -2.31 13.85 -2.39
CA ASN A 196 -2.00 12.52 -2.91
C ASN A 196 -3.19 11.92 -3.68
N GLY A 197 -2.90 11.07 -4.67
CA GLY A 197 -3.95 10.37 -5.40
C GLY A 197 -4.71 9.40 -4.51
N ILE A 198 -3.96 8.55 -3.79
CA ILE A 198 -4.46 7.66 -2.74
C ILE A 198 -3.56 7.85 -1.52
N HIS A 199 -4.13 8.20 -0.38
CA HIS A 199 -3.44 8.31 0.90
C HIS A 199 -4.04 7.33 1.90
N LEU A 200 -3.20 6.44 2.46
CA LEU A 200 -3.55 5.54 3.55
C LEU A 200 -2.76 5.93 4.80
N TRP A 201 -3.46 6.20 5.88
CA TRP A 201 -2.88 6.49 7.20
C TRP A 201 -3.32 5.46 8.23
N SER A 202 -2.37 4.79 8.90
CA SER A 202 -2.65 3.73 9.90
C SER A 202 -3.65 2.67 9.41
N ALA A 203 -3.60 2.33 8.12
CA ALA A 203 -4.56 1.45 7.47
C ALA A 203 -4.00 0.03 7.31
N SER A 204 -4.85 -1.00 7.29
CA SER A 204 -4.38 -2.38 7.19
C SER A 204 -5.27 -3.27 6.31
N ASN A 205 -4.67 -4.30 5.71
CA ASN A 205 -5.37 -5.31 4.90
C ASN A 205 -6.21 -4.73 3.76
N ASN A 206 -5.87 -3.54 3.26
CA ASN A 206 -6.57 -2.92 2.13
C ASN A 206 -5.98 -3.37 0.81
N LYS A 207 -6.80 -3.28 -0.25
CA LYS A 207 -6.42 -3.62 -1.61
C LYS A 207 -6.49 -2.40 -2.52
N ILE A 208 -5.44 -2.15 -3.29
CA ILE A 208 -5.32 -1.06 -4.25
C ILE A 208 -5.03 -1.69 -5.60
N ILE A 209 -6.05 -1.84 -6.46
CA ILE A 209 -5.96 -2.69 -7.66
C ILE A 209 -6.37 -1.93 -8.92
N GLY A 210 -5.50 -1.90 -9.92
CA GLY A 210 -5.81 -1.39 -11.25
C GLY A 210 -6.14 0.10 -11.33
N ASN A 211 -5.70 0.91 -10.34
CA ASN A 211 -5.98 2.35 -10.32
C ASN A 211 -4.98 3.12 -11.20
N LYS A 212 -5.42 4.26 -11.74
CA LYS A 212 -4.58 5.19 -12.51
C LYS A 212 -4.49 6.53 -11.79
N LEU A 213 -3.28 6.93 -11.47
CA LEU A 213 -2.99 8.10 -10.63
C LEU A 213 -2.01 9.00 -11.34
N GLN A 214 -2.36 10.27 -11.50
CA GLN A 214 -1.49 11.23 -12.19
C GLN A 214 -1.65 12.65 -11.69
N LYS A 215 -0.56 13.46 -11.83
CA LYS A 215 -0.54 14.89 -11.50
C LYS A 215 -0.87 15.22 -10.05
N HIS A 216 -0.54 14.30 -9.14
CA HIS A 216 -0.59 14.51 -7.70
C HIS A 216 0.80 14.88 -7.16
N ARG A 217 0.89 15.20 -5.88
CA ARG A 217 2.17 15.28 -5.19
C ARG A 217 2.80 13.88 -5.15
N ASP A 218 2.11 12.90 -4.56
CA ASP A 218 2.42 11.48 -4.64
C ASP A 218 1.21 10.74 -5.23
N GLY A 219 1.45 9.77 -6.10
CA GLY A 219 0.35 8.96 -6.64
C GLY A 219 -0.32 8.13 -5.54
N ILE A 220 0.47 7.31 -4.81
CA ILE A 220 0.03 6.55 -3.64
C ILE A 220 0.95 6.92 -2.47
N TYR A 221 0.38 7.26 -1.32
CA TYR A 221 1.12 7.51 -0.09
C TYR A 221 0.63 6.61 1.03
N LEU A 222 1.55 5.87 1.63
CA LEU A 222 1.30 4.92 2.70
C LEU A 222 2.06 5.36 3.95
N GLU A 223 1.35 5.64 5.02
CA GLU A 223 1.93 6.06 6.28
C GLU A 223 1.42 5.17 7.41
N PHE A 224 2.33 4.52 8.14
CA PHE A 224 2.03 3.57 9.21
C PHE A 224 1.04 2.47 8.80
N SER A 225 1.09 2.02 7.54
CA SER A 225 0.11 1.11 6.95
C SER A 225 0.72 -0.24 6.64
N GLU A 226 -0.02 -1.32 6.86
CA GLU A 226 0.51 -2.68 6.78
C GLU A 226 -0.42 -3.69 6.12
N ASN A 227 0.15 -4.80 5.66
CA ASN A 227 -0.57 -5.92 5.03
C ASN A 227 -1.41 -5.46 3.83
N LEU A 228 -0.88 -4.53 3.04
CA LEU A 228 -1.54 -4.01 1.86
C LEU A 228 -1.20 -4.85 0.63
N ASP A 229 -2.18 -4.99 -0.27
CA ASP A 229 -2.05 -5.65 -1.56
C ASP A 229 -2.23 -4.60 -2.67
N ILE A 230 -1.13 -4.26 -3.36
CA ILE A 230 -1.08 -3.14 -4.33
C ILE A 230 -0.71 -3.72 -5.70
N GLN A 231 -1.69 -3.85 -6.60
CA GLN A 231 -1.50 -4.58 -7.85
C GLN A 231 -1.98 -3.83 -9.09
N GLY A 232 -1.16 -3.90 -10.16
CA GLY A 232 -1.56 -3.45 -11.50
C GLY A 232 -1.94 -1.97 -11.59
N ASN A 233 -1.44 -1.13 -10.69
CA ASN A 233 -1.71 0.30 -10.73
C ASN A 233 -0.72 1.02 -11.67
N GLU A 234 -1.18 2.08 -12.30
CA GLU A 234 -0.35 3.02 -13.07
C GLU A 234 -0.26 4.34 -12.32
N SER A 235 0.95 4.76 -11.96
CA SER A 235 1.19 6.04 -11.28
C SER A 235 2.24 6.85 -12.04
N LYS A 236 1.82 8.00 -12.59
CA LYS A 236 2.68 8.77 -13.51
C LYS A 236 2.54 10.29 -13.35
N GLU A 237 3.57 10.98 -13.82
CA GLU A 237 3.57 12.45 -13.89
C GLU A 237 3.25 13.11 -12.54
N ASN A 238 3.60 12.44 -11.41
CA ASN A 238 3.46 13.03 -10.10
C ASN A 238 4.69 13.90 -9.80
N ILE A 239 4.48 14.97 -9.03
CA ILE A 239 5.53 15.95 -8.76
C ILE A 239 6.68 15.33 -7.97
N ARG A 240 6.38 14.42 -7.04
CA ARG A 240 7.36 13.79 -6.18
C ARG A 240 7.47 12.30 -6.47
N TYR A 241 6.60 11.48 -5.91
CA TYR A 241 6.69 10.01 -6.01
C TYR A 241 5.49 9.39 -6.72
N GLY A 242 5.75 8.38 -7.53
CA GLY A 242 4.69 7.51 -8.01
C GLY A 242 4.03 6.76 -6.85
N MET A 243 4.86 6.22 -5.91
CA MET A 243 4.39 5.66 -4.64
C MET A 243 5.39 5.94 -3.52
N HIS A 244 4.89 6.18 -2.32
CA HIS A 244 5.70 6.48 -1.14
C HIS A 244 5.27 5.65 0.07
N PHE A 245 6.20 4.91 0.65
CA PHE A 245 6.06 4.21 1.92
C PHE A 245 6.79 4.98 3.01
N MET A 246 6.08 5.29 4.09
CA MET A 246 6.65 5.86 5.30
C MET A 246 6.27 4.99 6.50
N SER A 247 7.25 4.31 7.10
CA SER A 247 7.04 3.41 8.25
C SER A 247 5.92 2.39 8.02
N SER A 248 5.86 1.80 6.83
CA SER A 248 4.78 0.92 6.37
C SER A 248 5.34 -0.44 5.98
N SER A 249 5.17 -1.43 6.84
CA SER A 249 5.78 -2.76 6.72
C SER A 249 4.80 -3.86 6.31
N HIS A 250 5.32 -5.06 5.98
CA HIS A 250 4.54 -6.23 5.59
C HIS A 250 3.62 -6.01 4.38
N ASN A 251 4.07 -5.22 3.41
CA ASN A 251 3.30 -4.86 2.24
C ASN A 251 3.83 -5.57 0.99
N GLN A 252 2.93 -5.76 0.01
CA GLN A 252 3.33 -6.25 -1.30
C GLN A 252 2.82 -5.34 -2.41
N PHE A 253 3.68 -5.07 -3.38
CA PHE A 253 3.27 -4.38 -4.60
C PHE A 253 3.86 -5.07 -5.84
N ASN A 254 2.99 -5.38 -6.78
CA ASN A 254 3.34 -6.16 -7.95
C ASN A 254 2.60 -5.71 -9.21
N ARG A 255 3.25 -5.86 -10.35
CA ARG A 255 2.74 -5.49 -11.67
C ARG A 255 2.23 -4.05 -11.75
N ASN A 256 2.86 -3.13 -11.01
CA ASN A 256 2.56 -1.70 -11.09
C ASN A 256 3.52 -1.01 -12.05
N ILE A 257 3.07 0.10 -12.64
CA ILE A 257 3.86 0.95 -13.54
C ILE A 257 4.07 2.31 -12.89
N PHE A 258 5.33 2.69 -12.70
CA PHE A 258 5.74 3.99 -12.15
C PHE A 258 6.55 4.74 -13.22
N LYS A 259 5.93 5.75 -13.84
CA LYS A 259 6.50 6.39 -15.04
C LYS A 259 6.49 7.91 -14.96
N ASN A 260 7.60 8.53 -15.39
CA ASN A 260 7.70 10.01 -15.50
C ASN A 260 7.36 10.72 -14.15
N ASN A 261 7.75 10.14 -13.01
CA ASN A 261 7.67 10.80 -11.72
C ASN A 261 9.05 11.42 -11.38
N SER A 262 9.11 12.32 -10.39
CA SER A 262 10.42 12.73 -9.85
C SER A 262 11.19 11.54 -9.29
N ALA A 263 10.50 10.63 -8.57
CA ALA A 263 10.99 9.27 -8.37
C ALA A 263 9.83 8.29 -8.51
N GLY A 264 10.11 7.10 -9.05
CA GLY A 264 9.08 6.08 -9.25
C GLY A 264 8.47 5.66 -7.92
N VAL A 265 9.29 5.13 -7.01
CA VAL A 265 8.85 4.71 -5.66
C VAL A 265 9.89 5.14 -4.62
N ALA A 266 9.44 5.53 -3.44
CA ALA A 266 10.26 5.68 -2.25
C ALA A 266 9.76 4.73 -1.15
N VAL A 267 10.64 3.88 -0.62
CA VAL A 267 10.36 3.00 0.53
C VAL A 267 11.27 3.41 1.67
N MET A 268 10.67 3.92 2.75
CA MET A 268 11.43 4.47 3.87
C MET A 268 10.97 3.87 5.19
N TYR A 269 11.93 3.53 6.07
CA TYR A 269 11.71 3.05 7.43
C TYR A 269 10.75 1.85 7.52
N SER A 270 10.89 0.90 6.59
CA SER A 270 9.96 -0.20 6.40
C SER A 270 10.69 -1.54 6.34
N LYS A 271 9.99 -2.65 6.55
CA LYS A 271 10.53 -4.00 6.43
C LYS A 271 9.51 -4.98 5.87
N ASP A 272 9.99 -6.16 5.47
CA ASP A 272 9.14 -7.24 4.93
C ASP A 272 8.29 -6.76 3.74
N ILE A 273 8.92 -6.12 2.76
CA ILE A 273 8.27 -5.63 1.55
C ILE A 273 8.58 -6.56 0.38
N ILE A 274 7.54 -6.97 -0.34
CA ILE A 274 7.65 -7.74 -1.58
C ILE A 274 7.35 -6.83 -2.78
N MET A 275 8.32 -6.70 -3.68
CA MET A 275 8.30 -5.86 -4.87
C MET A 275 8.54 -6.73 -6.09
N GLU A 276 7.48 -7.14 -6.80
CA GLU A 276 7.60 -8.12 -7.88
C GLU A 276 6.94 -7.66 -9.18
N GLU A 277 7.61 -7.92 -10.29
CA GLU A 277 7.07 -7.66 -11.65
C GLU A 277 6.61 -6.20 -11.88
N ASN A 278 7.22 -5.21 -11.21
CA ASN A 278 6.92 -3.81 -11.40
C ASN A 278 7.81 -3.19 -12.50
N GLU A 279 7.29 -2.14 -13.14
CA GLU A 279 8.01 -1.34 -14.13
C GLU A 279 8.29 0.07 -13.59
N PHE A 280 9.56 0.46 -13.57
CA PHE A 280 10.05 1.78 -13.18
C PHE A 280 10.66 2.44 -14.41
N MET A 281 9.94 3.37 -15.06
CA MET A 281 10.27 3.86 -16.38
C MET A 281 10.42 5.38 -16.42
N ASP A 282 11.46 5.84 -17.07
CA ASP A 282 11.63 7.27 -17.42
C ASP A 282 11.50 8.23 -16.21
N ASN A 283 11.86 7.77 -14.98
CA ASN A 283 11.95 8.64 -13.82
C ASN A 283 13.30 9.37 -13.88
N TRP A 284 13.30 10.55 -14.50
CA TRP A 284 14.53 11.26 -14.86
C TRP A 284 14.58 12.67 -14.25
N GLY A 285 15.75 13.06 -13.73
CA GLY A 285 16.00 14.37 -13.13
C GLY A 285 17.20 14.35 -12.17
N GLU A 286 17.56 15.50 -11.60
CA GLU A 286 18.77 15.68 -10.80
C GLU A 286 18.86 14.71 -9.59
N SER A 287 17.72 14.43 -8.95
CA SER A 287 17.61 13.52 -7.80
C SER A 287 16.59 12.41 -8.03
N SER A 288 16.37 12.04 -9.28
CA SER A 288 15.35 11.07 -9.65
C SER A 288 15.84 9.64 -9.54
N ASN A 289 14.95 8.78 -9.06
CA ASN A 289 15.22 7.36 -8.89
C ASN A 289 14.06 6.52 -9.45
N GLY A 290 14.35 5.35 -10.03
CA GLY A 290 13.33 4.34 -10.25
C GLY A 290 12.74 3.94 -8.91
N ILE A 291 13.60 3.51 -7.97
CA ILE A 291 13.23 3.26 -6.57
C ILE A 291 14.28 3.81 -5.61
N LEU A 292 13.83 4.49 -4.58
CA LEU A 292 14.63 4.90 -3.41
C LEU A 292 14.31 3.97 -2.25
N LEU A 293 15.33 3.29 -1.72
CA LEU A 293 15.26 2.41 -0.56
C LEU A 293 16.05 3.05 0.58
N LYS A 294 15.38 3.45 1.66
CA LYS A 294 16.03 4.10 2.79
C LYS A 294 15.63 3.47 4.12
N ASP A 295 16.63 3.00 4.86
CA ASP A 295 16.44 2.36 6.17
C ASP A 295 15.40 1.24 6.12
N ILE A 296 15.59 0.28 5.18
CA ILE A 296 14.71 -0.88 5.01
C ILE A 296 15.44 -2.20 5.25
N ALA A 297 14.70 -3.22 5.67
CA ALA A 297 15.23 -4.54 5.95
C ALA A 297 14.33 -5.68 5.42
N ASP A 298 14.91 -6.88 5.31
CA ASP A 298 14.21 -8.16 5.12
C ASP A 298 13.22 -8.16 3.93
N SER A 299 13.59 -7.53 2.82
CA SER A 299 12.70 -7.30 1.69
C SER A 299 13.22 -7.92 0.40
N THR A 300 12.35 -8.07 -0.59
CA THR A 300 12.71 -8.68 -1.87
C THR A 300 12.23 -7.83 -3.04
N LEU A 301 13.16 -7.57 -3.97
CA LEU A 301 12.89 -7.00 -5.30
C LEU A 301 13.11 -8.11 -6.32
N SER A 302 12.06 -8.58 -7.00
CA SER A 302 12.17 -9.66 -7.97
C SER A 302 11.46 -9.38 -9.27
N LYS A 303 12.11 -9.75 -10.39
CA LYS A 303 11.54 -9.63 -11.74
C LYS A 303 11.04 -8.22 -12.11
N ASN A 304 11.60 -7.17 -11.51
CA ASN A 304 11.25 -5.80 -11.84
C ASN A 304 12.07 -5.32 -13.03
N ARG A 305 11.49 -4.42 -13.80
CA ARG A 305 12.15 -3.72 -14.91
C ARG A 305 12.40 -2.27 -14.56
N PHE A 306 13.66 -1.88 -14.62
CA PHE A 306 14.11 -0.50 -14.42
C PHE A 306 14.68 0.01 -15.74
N GLU A 307 14.00 0.96 -16.39
CA GLU A 307 14.39 1.44 -17.69
C GLU A 307 14.34 2.97 -17.79
N GLY A 308 15.43 3.58 -18.28
CA GLY A 308 15.49 5.01 -18.57
C GLY A 308 15.45 5.90 -17.33
N ASN A 309 15.85 5.41 -16.16
CA ASN A 309 15.87 6.22 -14.92
C ASN A 309 17.24 6.89 -14.74
N THR A 310 17.31 8.02 -14.02
CA THR A 310 18.60 8.58 -13.61
C THR A 310 19.37 7.59 -12.77
N ILE A 311 18.75 7.08 -11.69
CA ILE A 311 19.25 5.98 -10.86
C ILE A 311 18.15 4.94 -10.79
N ALA A 312 18.39 3.71 -11.25
CA ALA A 312 17.37 2.68 -11.19
C ALA A 312 17.03 2.32 -9.73
N VAL A 313 18.06 2.00 -8.92
CA VAL A 313 17.90 1.73 -7.48
C VAL A 313 18.90 2.60 -6.68
N PHE A 314 18.39 3.42 -5.78
CA PHE A 314 19.20 4.11 -4.77
C PHE A 314 18.99 3.43 -3.42
N ALA A 315 20.08 2.90 -2.83
CA ALA A 315 20.07 2.11 -1.61
C ALA A 315 20.87 2.79 -0.49
N ASP A 316 20.20 3.21 0.57
CA ASP A 316 20.75 3.87 1.74
C ASP A 316 20.21 3.19 3.03
N GLY A 317 21.10 2.63 3.85
CA GLY A 317 20.72 1.96 5.10
C GLY A 317 19.90 0.67 4.90
N ILE A 318 20.15 -0.08 3.83
CA ILE A 318 19.40 -1.31 3.57
C ILE A 318 20.13 -2.55 4.12
N THR A 319 19.38 -3.51 4.66
CA THR A 319 19.93 -4.75 5.22
C THR A 319 19.10 -5.96 4.85
N ASN A 320 19.75 -7.06 4.45
CA ASN A 320 19.12 -8.32 4.08
C ASN A 320 18.07 -8.19 2.98
N ILE A 321 18.39 -7.41 1.95
CA ILE A 321 17.54 -7.25 0.77
C ILE A 321 17.99 -8.20 -0.33
N LYS A 322 17.04 -8.80 -1.04
CA LYS A 322 17.29 -9.67 -2.19
C LYS A 322 16.85 -8.98 -3.47
N PHE A 323 17.79 -8.79 -4.38
CA PHE A 323 17.56 -8.32 -5.75
C PHE A 323 17.67 -9.53 -6.67
N LEU A 324 16.52 -10.07 -7.12
CA LEU A 324 16.46 -11.33 -7.85
C LEU A 324 15.84 -11.16 -9.23
N ASN A 325 16.55 -11.54 -10.26
CA ASN A 325 15.99 -11.57 -11.61
C ASN A 325 15.43 -10.20 -12.10
N ASN A 326 16.03 -9.10 -11.72
CA ASN A 326 15.61 -7.78 -12.20
C ASN A 326 16.40 -7.40 -13.47
N ASP A 327 15.78 -6.53 -14.28
CA ASP A 327 16.38 -5.97 -15.48
C ASP A 327 16.67 -4.48 -15.27
N PHE A 328 17.95 -4.10 -15.36
CA PHE A 328 18.43 -2.71 -15.29
C PHE A 328 18.88 -2.29 -16.67
N ILE A 329 18.07 -1.46 -17.37
CA ILE A 329 18.27 -1.18 -18.80
C ILE A 329 18.32 0.32 -19.05
N ASN A 330 19.35 0.79 -19.77
CA ASN A 330 19.49 2.19 -20.20
C ASN A 330 19.36 3.21 -19.05
N ASN A 331 19.82 2.90 -17.83
CA ASN A 331 19.79 3.85 -16.72
C ASN A 331 21.11 4.63 -16.62
N GLY A 332 21.10 5.81 -15.99
CA GLY A 332 22.33 6.49 -15.64
C GLY A 332 23.15 5.64 -14.66
N TRP A 333 22.53 5.17 -13.60
CA TRP A 333 23.08 4.19 -12.66
C TRP A 333 22.09 3.03 -12.48
N GLY A 334 22.59 1.79 -12.56
CA GLY A 334 21.82 0.59 -12.26
C GLY A 334 21.50 0.52 -10.77
N ILE A 335 22.50 0.30 -9.93
CA ILE A 335 22.34 0.31 -8.47
C ILE A 335 23.37 1.24 -7.82
N LYS A 336 22.89 2.21 -7.05
CA LYS A 336 23.75 3.06 -6.21
C LYS A 336 23.60 2.64 -4.76
N ILE A 337 24.69 2.06 -4.21
CA ILE A 337 24.76 1.48 -2.87
C ILE A 337 25.62 2.38 -1.98
N LEU A 338 25.06 2.88 -0.87
CA LEU A 338 25.85 3.62 0.12
C LEU A 338 26.52 2.68 1.13
N GLY A 339 27.57 3.15 1.80
CA GLY A 339 28.44 2.35 2.67
C GLY A 339 27.82 1.85 3.98
N ASN A 340 26.56 2.16 4.24
CA ASN A 340 25.77 1.68 5.38
C ASN A 340 24.77 0.57 4.97
N THR A 341 25.07 -0.16 3.91
CA THR A 341 24.22 -1.23 3.38
C THR A 341 24.90 -2.58 3.52
N ASP A 342 24.26 -3.54 4.18
CA ASP A 342 24.87 -4.79 4.56
C ASP A 342 24.03 -6.02 4.23
N TYR A 343 24.72 -7.13 3.93
CA TYR A 343 24.16 -8.47 3.75
C TYR A 343 23.08 -8.57 2.66
N ASN A 344 23.15 -7.73 1.65
CA ASN A 344 22.22 -7.77 0.52
C ASN A 344 22.73 -8.74 -0.56
N LYS A 345 21.79 -9.33 -1.31
CA LYS A 345 22.10 -10.30 -2.37
C LYS A 345 21.59 -9.78 -3.70
N ILE A 346 22.50 -9.66 -4.65
CA ILE A 346 22.25 -9.22 -6.03
C ILE A 346 22.50 -10.42 -6.94
N ILE A 347 21.42 -11.16 -7.27
CA ILE A 347 21.53 -12.47 -7.90
C ILE A 347 20.67 -12.55 -9.17
N ASP A 348 21.23 -13.11 -10.23
CA ASP A 348 20.55 -13.37 -11.51
C ASP A 348 19.92 -12.14 -12.19
N ASN A 349 20.45 -10.94 -11.96
CA ASN A 349 19.96 -9.73 -12.61
C ASN A 349 20.65 -9.49 -13.96
N ASN A 350 20.01 -8.72 -14.83
CA ASN A 350 20.61 -8.23 -16.08
C ASN A 350 20.96 -6.75 -15.93
N PHE A 351 22.19 -6.38 -16.26
CA PHE A 351 22.67 -5.00 -16.36
C PHE A 351 23.01 -4.72 -17.82
N ILE A 352 22.20 -3.86 -18.48
CA ILE A 352 22.24 -3.66 -19.92
C ILE A 352 22.24 -2.17 -20.24
N LYS A 353 23.31 -1.69 -20.89
CA LYS A 353 23.45 -0.31 -21.38
C LYS A 353 23.25 0.76 -20.29
N ASN A 354 23.58 0.46 -19.05
CA ASN A 354 23.65 1.49 -18.03
C ASN A 354 24.97 2.25 -18.16
N VAL A 355 24.97 3.55 -17.82
CA VAL A 355 26.23 4.31 -17.80
C VAL A 355 27.16 3.78 -16.71
N PHE A 356 26.59 3.46 -15.54
CA PHE A 356 27.27 2.78 -14.45
C PHE A 356 26.36 1.68 -13.91
N ASP A 357 26.80 0.43 -13.91
CA ASP A 357 26.02 -0.68 -13.42
C ASP A 357 25.88 -0.62 -11.91
N VAL A 358 26.99 -0.45 -11.20
CA VAL A 358 27.01 -0.30 -9.73
C VAL A 358 27.85 0.91 -9.35
N SER A 359 27.41 1.62 -8.32
CA SER A 359 28.12 2.75 -7.74
C SER A 359 28.06 2.71 -6.22
N THR A 360 29.16 3.09 -5.55
CA THR A 360 29.25 3.13 -4.09
C THR A 360 30.20 4.21 -3.61
N ASN A 361 30.04 4.63 -2.35
CA ASN A 361 30.96 5.53 -1.65
C ASN A 361 31.88 4.81 -0.64
N THR A 362 31.89 3.45 -0.63
CA THR A 362 32.74 2.62 0.25
C THR A 362 33.70 1.75 -0.55
N LYS A 363 34.77 1.26 0.09
CA LYS A 363 35.75 0.37 -0.55
C LYS A 363 35.51 -1.10 -0.31
N SER A 364 34.80 -1.44 0.74
CA SER A 364 34.46 -2.83 1.11
C SER A 364 32.96 -3.01 1.20
N THR A 365 32.52 -4.24 1.05
CA THR A 365 31.12 -4.61 1.10
C THR A 365 30.91 -5.96 1.76
N THR A 366 29.76 -6.11 2.42
CA THR A 366 29.19 -7.39 2.85
C THR A 366 28.08 -7.86 1.89
N ASN A 367 27.87 -7.13 0.81
CA ASN A 367 26.86 -7.45 -0.20
C ASN A 367 27.43 -8.48 -1.19
N GLU A 368 26.60 -9.39 -1.65
CA GLU A 368 26.97 -10.52 -2.52
C GLU A 368 26.41 -10.31 -3.93
N PHE A 369 27.27 -10.43 -4.95
CA PHE A 369 26.91 -10.37 -6.36
C PHE A 369 27.19 -11.76 -6.97
N VAL A 370 26.18 -12.40 -7.53
CA VAL A 370 26.30 -13.76 -8.09
C VAL A 370 25.42 -13.94 -9.32
N ASN A 371 25.95 -14.56 -10.34
CA ASN A 371 25.24 -14.95 -11.56
C ASN A 371 24.54 -13.77 -12.27
N ASN A 372 25.00 -12.55 -12.14
CA ASN A 372 24.43 -11.45 -12.88
C ASN A 372 25.00 -11.40 -14.30
N TYR A 373 24.19 -10.93 -15.24
CA TYR A 373 24.64 -10.59 -16.59
C TYR A 373 25.05 -9.12 -16.64
N TRP A 374 26.24 -8.87 -17.19
CA TRP A 374 26.83 -7.56 -17.36
C TRP A 374 27.18 -7.38 -18.82
N ASP A 375 26.57 -6.48 -19.55
CA ASP A 375 26.83 -6.29 -20.97
C ASP A 375 28.25 -5.79 -21.28
N HIS A 376 28.95 -5.22 -20.28
CA HIS A 376 30.36 -4.81 -20.36
C HIS A 376 31.34 -5.91 -19.90
N TYR A 377 30.86 -7.12 -19.57
CA TYR A 377 31.74 -8.21 -19.18
C TYR A 377 32.54 -8.75 -20.36
N GLU A 378 33.87 -8.73 -20.25
CA GLU A 378 34.82 -9.16 -21.29
C GLU A 378 35.57 -10.46 -20.91
N GLY A 379 35.12 -11.24 -19.94
CA GLY A 379 35.69 -12.50 -19.54
C GLY A 379 35.42 -13.63 -20.54
N TYR A 380 35.89 -14.83 -20.22
CA TYR A 380 35.73 -16.04 -21.03
C TYR A 380 35.09 -17.16 -20.24
N ASP A 381 34.60 -18.17 -20.93
CA ASP A 381 33.96 -19.39 -20.44
C ASP A 381 34.62 -20.57 -21.16
N LEU A 382 35.59 -21.21 -20.50
CA LEU A 382 36.39 -22.31 -21.08
C LEU A 382 35.67 -23.65 -21.04
N ASP A 383 34.90 -23.90 -19.99
CA ASP A 383 34.19 -25.16 -19.81
C ASP A 383 32.78 -25.16 -20.45
N LYS A 384 32.32 -24.02 -20.95
CA LYS A 384 31.07 -23.80 -21.69
C LYS A 384 29.82 -24.07 -20.87
N ASP A 385 29.86 -23.74 -19.61
CA ASP A 385 28.69 -23.80 -18.70
C ASP A 385 27.83 -22.53 -18.70
N HIS A 386 28.25 -21.54 -19.49
CA HIS A 386 27.63 -20.21 -19.61
C HIS A 386 27.88 -19.28 -18.42
N ILE A 387 28.78 -19.63 -17.53
CA ILE A 387 29.31 -18.78 -16.46
C ILE A 387 30.75 -18.38 -16.85
N GLY A 388 31.10 -17.14 -16.58
CA GLY A 388 32.46 -16.65 -16.84
C GLY A 388 33.43 -17.16 -15.81
N ASP A 389 34.60 -17.67 -16.28
CA ASP A 389 35.69 -18.17 -15.44
C ASP A 389 36.49 -17.08 -14.73
N VAL A 390 36.24 -15.82 -15.08
CA VAL A 390 36.92 -14.65 -14.50
C VAL A 390 35.92 -13.80 -13.80
N PRO A 391 36.13 -13.43 -12.50
CA PRO A 391 35.24 -12.53 -11.79
C PRO A 391 35.08 -11.18 -12.50
N HIS A 392 33.86 -10.63 -12.47
CA HIS A 392 33.57 -9.29 -12.99
C HIS A 392 33.64 -8.25 -11.88
N LYS A 393 34.48 -7.21 -12.06
CA LYS A 393 34.48 -6.05 -11.18
C LYS A 393 33.31 -5.12 -11.52
N THR A 394 32.36 -5.03 -10.61
CA THR A 394 31.11 -4.29 -10.83
C THR A 394 31.28 -2.77 -10.79
N ILE A 395 32.39 -2.28 -10.23
CA ILE A 395 32.69 -0.85 -10.07
C ILE A 395 34.05 -0.57 -10.67
N HIS A 396 34.11 0.37 -11.60
CA HIS A 396 35.33 0.87 -12.21
C HIS A 396 35.96 2.01 -11.40
N PHE A 397 37.28 2.19 -11.50
CA PHE A 397 38.05 3.19 -10.80
C PHE A 397 37.43 4.61 -10.91
N PHE A 398 37.12 5.04 -12.12
CA PHE A 398 36.54 6.37 -12.32
C PHE A 398 35.10 6.48 -11.81
N GLY A 399 34.29 5.42 -11.90
CA GLY A 399 32.93 5.35 -11.34
C GLY A 399 32.93 5.55 -9.82
N TYR A 400 33.90 4.99 -9.10
CA TYR A 400 34.06 5.25 -7.68
C TYR A 400 34.33 6.72 -7.36
N TRP A 401 35.26 7.36 -8.11
CA TRP A 401 35.55 8.76 -7.89
C TRP A 401 34.40 9.71 -8.18
N ILE A 402 33.57 9.40 -9.20
CA ILE A 402 32.31 10.12 -9.44
C ILE A 402 31.33 9.95 -8.26
N ALA A 403 31.25 8.78 -7.65
CA ALA A 403 30.40 8.57 -6.49
C ALA A 403 30.81 9.41 -5.28
N VAL A 404 32.13 9.59 -5.08
CA VAL A 404 32.70 10.42 -4.01
C VAL A 404 32.68 11.90 -4.35
N TYR A 405 32.95 12.24 -5.61
CA TYR A 405 33.04 13.61 -6.13
C TYR A 405 32.17 13.80 -7.40
N PRO A 406 30.87 14.03 -7.26
CA PRO A 406 29.93 14.04 -8.38
C PRO A 406 30.27 15.02 -9.50
N PHE A 407 30.98 16.12 -9.20
CA PHE A 407 31.43 17.10 -10.21
C PHE A 407 32.38 16.49 -11.26
N LEU A 408 33.05 15.37 -10.97
CA LEU A 408 33.91 14.66 -11.93
C LEU A 408 33.10 14.09 -13.12
N MET A 409 31.77 14.00 -13.01
CA MET A 409 30.91 13.58 -14.11
C MET A 409 31.13 14.42 -15.38
N VAL A 410 31.53 15.69 -15.25
CA VAL A 410 31.87 16.56 -16.41
C VAL A 410 33.05 16.01 -17.24
N LEU A 411 33.90 15.19 -16.63
CA LEU A 411 35.04 14.57 -17.33
C LEU A 411 34.71 13.19 -17.91
N TYR A 412 33.51 12.67 -17.69
CA TYR A 412 33.09 11.39 -18.24
C TYR A 412 33.22 11.39 -19.76
N GLU A 413 33.75 10.32 -20.33
CA GLU A 413 34.13 10.23 -21.78
C GLU A 413 35.25 11.16 -22.24
N SER A 414 35.91 11.91 -21.36
CA SER A 414 37.08 12.67 -21.76
C SER A 414 38.25 11.73 -22.14
N PRO A 415 39.19 12.20 -22.99
CA PRO A 415 40.38 11.40 -23.33
C PRO A 415 41.21 10.97 -22.12
N VAL A 416 41.17 11.75 -21.04
CA VAL A 416 41.85 11.41 -19.78
C VAL A 416 41.19 10.23 -19.09
N VAL A 417 39.87 10.21 -19.04
CA VAL A 417 39.09 9.09 -18.43
C VAL A 417 39.23 7.83 -19.27
N LEU A 418 39.14 7.92 -20.58
CA LEU A 418 39.39 6.77 -21.47
C LEU A 418 40.80 6.19 -21.31
N PHE A 419 41.80 7.03 -21.13
CA PHE A 419 43.17 6.61 -20.83
C PHE A 419 43.27 5.89 -19.47
N LEU A 420 42.62 6.43 -18.42
CA LEU A 420 42.57 5.82 -17.09
C LEU A 420 41.86 4.47 -17.11
N GLN A 421 40.76 4.32 -17.85
CA GLN A 421 40.10 3.04 -18.07
C GLN A 421 40.98 2.03 -18.79
N GLY A 422 41.78 2.49 -19.76
CA GLY A 422 42.78 1.65 -20.42
C GLY A 422 43.87 1.15 -19.45
N ILE A 423 44.33 2.00 -18.52
CA ILE A 423 45.26 1.61 -17.47
C ILE A 423 44.60 0.59 -16.53
N GLU A 424 43.37 0.82 -16.12
CA GLU A 424 42.64 -0.10 -15.24
C GLU A 424 42.49 -1.49 -15.86
N LYS A 425 42.14 -1.59 -17.16
CA LYS A 425 42.11 -2.86 -17.89
C LYS A 425 43.48 -3.57 -17.90
N ALA A 426 44.56 -2.83 -18.06
CA ALA A 426 45.91 -3.38 -18.07
C ALA A 426 46.40 -3.76 -16.65
N PHE A 427 46.00 -3.03 -15.63
CA PHE A 427 46.42 -3.18 -14.24
C PHE A 427 45.21 -3.15 -13.29
N PRO A 428 44.41 -4.22 -13.19
CA PRO A 428 43.17 -4.26 -12.37
C PRO A 428 43.38 -3.99 -10.87
N ILE A 429 44.61 -4.06 -10.38
CA ILE A 429 44.97 -3.79 -8.98
C ILE A 429 44.81 -2.32 -8.59
N VAL A 430 44.67 -1.41 -9.57
CA VAL A 430 44.49 0.03 -9.34
C VAL A 430 43.13 0.34 -8.73
N THR A 431 42.13 -0.54 -8.91
CA THR A 431 40.80 -0.37 -8.34
C THR A 431 40.72 -1.11 -7.00
N PRO A 432 40.81 -0.37 -5.86
CA PRO A 432 40.88 -0.98 -4.54
C PRO A 432 39.50 -1.28 -3.97
N ILE A 433 38.60 -1.88 -4.76
CA ILE A 433 37.19 -2.04 -4.43
C ILE A 433 36.85 -3.53 -4.51
N GLU A 434 36.25 -4.05 -3.45
CA GLU A 434 35.92 -5.47 -3.26
C GLU A 434 34.49 -5.81 -3.76
N PHE A 435 33.99 -5.11 -4.77
CA PHE A 435 32.68 -5.36 -5.36
C PHE A 435 32.85 -6.19 -6.63
N GLU A 436 32.73 -7.51 -6.49
CA GLU A 436 32.95 -8.45 -7.59
C GLU A 436 31.80 -9.46 -7.69
N ASP A 437 31.37 -9.76 -8.91
CA ASP A 437 30.57 -10.94 -9.21
C ASP A 437 31.52 -12.09 -9.55
N GLN A 438 31.55 -13.11 -8.70
CA GLN A 438 32.47 -14.23 -8.85
C GLN A 438 32.06 -15.18 -9.97
N HIS A 439 30.80 -15.16 -10.38
CA HIS A 439 30.20 -16.08 -11.37
C HIS A 439 29.32 -15.30 -12.35
N PRO A 440 29.88 -14.36 -13.14
CA PRO A 440 29.10 -13.56 -14.07
C PRO A 440 28.56 -14.44 -15.21
N ARG A 441 27.32 -14.23 -15.63
CA ARG A 441 26.74 -14.94 -16.76
C ARG A 441 27.23 -14.40 -18.10
N MET A 442 27.49 -15.30 -19.04
CA MET A 442 27.89 -14.98 -20.41
C MET A 442 26.72 -14.51 -21.30
N LYS A 443 25.48 -14.76 -20.88
CA LYS A 443 24.27 -14.37 -21.63
C LYS A 443 23.21 -13.78 -20.70
N GLU A 444 22.48 -12.83 -21.25
CA GLU A 444 21.31 -12.30 -20.57
C GLU A 444 20.27 -13.40 -20.30
N ARG A 445 19.49 -13.20 -19.24
CA ARG A 445 18.32 -14.02 -18.97
C ARG A 445 17.21 -13.59 -19.94
N ILE A 446 16.58 -14.56 -20.57
CA ILE A 446 15.44 -14.36 -21.50
C ILE A 446 14.13 -14.35 -20.72
#